data_bb3ea32e915477d4f4045e14b95c4733
#
_entry.id   bb3ea32e915477d4f4045e14b95c4733
#
_cell.length_a   1.000
_cell.length_b   1.000
_cell.length_c   1.000
_cell.angle_alpha   90.00
_cell.angle_beta   90.00
_cell.angle_gamma   90.00
#
_symmetry.space_group_name_H-M   'P 1'
#
loop_
_entity.id
_entity.type
_entity.pdbx_description
1 polymer ?
#
loop_
_entity_poly.entity_id
_entity_poly.type
_entity_poly.pdbx_seq_one_letter_code
_entity_poly.pdbx_strand_id
1 'polypeptide(L)'
;MGVSLRFFTRDILLEDFGDEFYIQGLPQDFSGCRTESFVRIGNLLIIGEYRLVKDSATIAVITEKDCIINDFYNDIPTVRHIHSIHKYTPSEILISTGDNSKYTDLWTVDGTELRFKKRIKKRLAGYTGCAEVNNTHYFGTDFSGRPNYIETLKGRRYFFPSKAYKMYVSNFFPLSNRYIASINTELPVLGGREALSIFDTVEEQFIYCEYFESIDNV
;
A
#
# COMPACT_ATOMS: atom_id res chain seq x y z
N MET A 1 11.11 -13.73 1.06
CA MET A 1 12.23 -12.91 0.59
C MET A 1 11.72 -11.49 0.50
N GLY A 2 12.28 -10.58 1.28
CA GLY A 2 11.79 -9.21 1.40
C GLY A 2 12.44 -8.31 0.37
N VAL A 3 11.65 -7.53 -0.34
CA VAL A 3 12.14 -6.48 -1.25
C VAL A 3 12.66 -5.34 -0.40
N SER A 4 13.95 -5.05 -0.50
CA SER A 4 14.55 -3.86 0.13
C SER A 4 14.60 -2.73 -0.90
N LEU A 5 13.71 -1.75 -0.77
CA LEU A 5 13.78 -0.50 -1.52
C LEU A 5 14.67 0.47 -0.76
N ARG A 6 15.89 0.71 -1.25
CA ARG A 6 16.74 1.79 -0.74
C ARG A 6 16.54 3.05 -1.59
N PHE A 7 16.03 4.10 -0.97
CA PHE A 7 15.90 5.40 -1.61
C PHE A 7 17.20 6.19 -1.51
N PHE A 8 17.79 6.48 -2.64
CA PHE A 8 18.79 7.53 -2.77
C PHE A 8 18.19 8.65 -3.64
N THR A 9 18.48 9.87 -3.32
CA THR A 9 17.84 11.13 -3.71
C THR A 9 17.62 11.40 -5.21
N ARG A 10 17.97 10.49 -6.12
CA ARG A 10 17.72 10.58 -7.58
C ARG A 10 17.58 9.25 -8.29
N ASP A 11 17.86 8.13 -7.60
CA ASP A 11 17.91 6.82 -8.20
C ASP A 11 17.10 5.86 -7.33
N ILE A 12 16.18 5.12 -7.91
CA ILE A 12 15.51 4.03 -7.21
C ILE A 12 16.26 2.75 -7.59
N LEU A 13 16.98 2.18 -6.63
CA LEU A 13 17.62 0.88 -6.79
C LEU A 13 16.64 -0.20 -6.34
N LEU A 14 16.16 -1.01 -7.26
CA LEU A 14 15.35 -2.18 -6.95
C LEU A 14 16.28 -3.38 -6.78
N GLU A 15 16.71 -3.65 -5.56
CA GLU A 15 17.35 -4.91 -5.23
C GLU A 15 16.28 -5.94 -4.93
N ASP A 16 15.85 -6.77 -5.87
CA ASP A 16 15.32 -8.09 -5.50
C ASP A 16 14.73 -8.98 -6.59
N PHE A 17 15.15 -8.98 -7.79
CA PHE A 17 14.76 -10.03 -8.75
C PHE A 17 15.97 -10.57 -9.53
N GLY A 18 17.16 -10.40 -8.96
CA GLY A 18 18.42 -10.76 -9.63
C GLY A 18 18.84 -9.76 -10.70
N ASP A 19 18.04 -8.73 -10.96
CA ASP A 19 18.33 -7.64 -11.89
C ASP A 19 18.34 -6.32 -11.12
N GLU A 20 19.42 -5.55 -11.22
CA GLU A 20 19.49 -4.17 -10.77
C GLU A 20 18.75 -3.30 -11.80
N PHE A 21 17.67 -2.65 -11.40
CA PHE A 21 17.00 -1.65 -12.24
C PHE A 21 17.46 -0.26 -11.84
N TYR A 22 18.13 0.42 -12.76
CA TYR A 22 18.46 1.82 -12.60
C TYR A 22 17.34 2.67 -13.20
N ILE A 23 16.66 3.48 -12.38
CA ILE A 23 15.56 4.29 -12.85
C ILE A 23 16.05 5.70 -13.09
N GLN A 24 16.28 6.04 -14.34
CA GLN A 24 16.47 7.42 -14.77
C GLN A 24 15.11 8.06 -15.07
N GLY A 25 14.95 9.32 -14.73
CA GLY A 25 13.79 10.11 -15.17
C GLY A 25 12.64 10.26 -14.18
N LEU A 26 12.78 9.80 -12.94
CA LEU A 26 11.84 10.25 -11.91
C LEU A 26 11.90 11.76 -11.74
N PRO A 27 10.75 12.44 -11.53
CA PRO A 27 10.73 13.87 -11.23
C PRO A 27 11.65 14.19 -10.05
N GLN A 28 12.35 15.32 -10.12
CA GLN A 28 13.26 15.75 -9.03
C GLN A 28 12.52 15.93 -7.69
N ASP A 29 11.23 16.18 -7.75
CA ASP A 29 10.34 16.37 -6.60
C ASP A 29 9.56 15.12 -6.21
N PHE A 30 9.86 13.95 -6.79
CA PHE A 30 9.28 12.67 -6.37
C PHE A 30 9.76 12.34 -4.95
N SER A 31 8.82 12.35 -3.99
CA SER A 31 9.16 12.34 -2.55
C SER A 31 9.52 10.97 -2.00
N GLY A 32 9.22 9.90 -2.75
CA GLY A 32 9.39 8.52 -2.34
C GLY A 32 8.10 7.71 -2.42
N CYS A 33 8.15 6.46 -2.01
CA CYS A 33 6.97 5.58 -1.99
C CYS A 33 7.00 4.69 -0.73
N ARG A 34 5.89 4.02 -0.46
CA ARG A 34 5.81 2.96 0.55
C ARG A 34 6.12 1.61 -0.10
N THR A 35 6.47 0.62 0.72
CA THR A 35 6.68 -0.76 0.26
C THR A 35 5.45 -1.37 -0.40
N GLU A 36 4.24 -0.93 -0.01
CA GLU A 36 2.98 -1.39 -0.59
C GLU A 36 2.52 -0.54 -1.79
N SER A 37 3.20 0.56 -2.10
CA SER A 37 2.78 1.49 -3.16
C SER A 37 3.49 1.26 -4.49
N PHE A 38 3.96 0.04 -4.75
CA PHE A 38 4.43 -0.35 -6.07
C PHE A 38 3.95 -1.75 -6.47
N VAL A 39 3.88 -1.98 -7.79
CA VAL A 39 3.52 -3.28 -8.36
C VAL A 39 4.23 -3.50 -9.68
N ARG A 40 4.60 -4.75 -9.97
CA ARG A 40 5.11 -5.17 -11.27
C ARG A 40 3.99 -5.84 -12.08
N ILE A 41 3.81 -5.38 -13.33
CA ILE A 41 2.90 -5.99 -14.31
C ILE A 41 3.68 -6.23 -15.61
N GLY A 42 4.03 -7.48 -15.88
CA GLY A 42 4.94 -7.80 -16.99
C GLY A 42 6.29 -7.10 -16.81
N ASN A 43 6.68 -6.30 -17.79
CA ASN A 43 7.91 -5.51 -17.78
C ASN A 43 7.73 -4.11 -17.21
N LEU A 44 6.53 -3.78 -16.70
CA LEU A 44 6.27 -2.48 -16.09
C LEU A 44 6.45 -2.54 -14.60
N LEU A 45 7.08 -1.51 -14.03
CA LEU A 45 7.02 -1.19 -12.62
C LEU A 45 6.17 0.07 -12.44
N ILE A 46 5.12 -0.04 -11.65
CA ILE A 46 4.19 1.06 -11.37
C ILE A 46 4.40 1.45 -9.91
N ILE A 47 4.73 2.72 -9.68
CA ILE A 47 5.06 3.26 -8.36
C ILE A 47 4.13 4.42 -8.03
N GLY A 48 3.53 4.37 -6.85
CA GLY A 48 2.71 5.45 -6.31
C GLY A 48 3.50 6.30 -5.33
N GLU A 49 3.43 7.61 -5.50
CA GLU A 49 4.15 8.56 -4.67
C GLU A 49 3.51 8.73 -3.28
N TYR A 50 4.35 8.83 -2.27
CA TYR A 50 3.98 9.16 -0.90
C TYR A 50 4.54 10.54 -0.53
N ARG A 51 3.73 11.60 -0.68
CA ARG A 51 4.15 12.98 -0.43
C ARG A 51 3.82 13.43 0.99
N LEU A 52 4.76 14.16 1.61
CA LEU A 52 4.54 14.75 2.94
C LEU A 52 4.14 16.22 2.87
N VAL A 53 4.47 16.91 1.79
CA VAL A 53 4.43 18.38 1.71
C VAL A 53 3.47 18.94 0.65
N LYS A 54 3.11 18.16 -0.37
CA LYS A 54 2.22 18.59 -1.47
C LYS A 54 0.90 17.84 -1.45
N ASP A 55 -0.16 18.47 -1.99
CA ASP A 55 -1.53 17.93 -1.95
C ASP A 55 -1.87 17.00 -3.11
N SER A 56 -0.93 16.67 -3.98
CA SER A 56 -1.16 15.77 -5.12
C SER A 56 -0.04 14.75 -5.29
N ALA A 57 -0.41 13.47 -5.22
CA ALA A 57 0.51 12.37 -5.50
C ALA A 57 0.53 12.05 -6.99
N THR A 58 1.68 11.62 -7.49
CA THR A 58 1.86 11.14 -8.85
C THR A 58 2.02 9.63 -8.90
N ILE A 59 1.79 9.04 -10.07
CA ILE A 59 2.08 7.64 -10.35
C ILE A 59 3.16 7.60 -11.43
N ALA A 60 4.28 6.92 -11.15
CA ALA A 60 5.30 6.65 -12.13
C ALA A 60 5.10 5.27 -12.75
N VAL A 61 5.11 5.18 -14.07
CA VAL A 61 5.15 3.94 -14.83
C VAL A 61 6.50 3.82 -15.47
N ILE A 62 7.25 2.82 -15.07
CA ILE A 62 8.64 2.64 -15.42
C ILE A 62 8.78 1.43 -16.31
N THR A 63 9.49 1.61 -17.43
CA THR A 63 9.88 0.58 -18.38
C THR A 63 11.41 0.45 -18.37
N GLU A 64 11.96 -0.46 -19.14
CA GLU A 64 13.42 -0.57 -19.35
C GLU A 64 14.04 0.70 -19.98
N LYS A 65 13.23 1.55 -20.62
CA LYS A 65 13.71 2.70 -21.41
C LYS A 65 13.21 4.04 -20.90
N ASP A 66 12.00 4.07 -20.32
CA ASP A 66 11.29 5.32 -20.05
C ASP A 66 10.61 5.30 -18.68
N CYS A 67 10.47 6.49 -18.12
CA CYS A 67 9.61 6.76 -16.96
C CYS A 67 8.48 7.69 -17.40
N ILE A 68 7.24 7.22 -17.33
CA ILE A 68 6.05 7.97 -17.69
C ILE A 68 5.33 8.39 -16.41
N ILE A 69 5.07 9.69 -16.27
CA ILE A 69 4.37 10.23 -15.11
C ILE A 69 2.89 10.35 -15.41
N ASN A 70 2.07 9.83 -14.51
CA ASN A 70 0.62 9.97 -14.53
C ASN A 70 0.19 10.92 -13.41
N ASP A 71 -0.34 12.08 -13.80
CA ASP A 71 -0.72 13.17 -12.91
C ASP A 71 -2.22 13.22 -12.60
N PHE A 72 -2.94 12.12 -12.80
CA PHE A 72 -4.39 12.05 -12.60
C PHE A 72 -4.85 12.63 -11.26
N TYR A 73 -4.10 12.37 -10.20
CA TYR A 73 -4.47 12.88 -8.87
C TYR A 73 -4.19 14.37 -8.68
N ASN A 74 -3.49 15.04 -9.60
CA ASN A 74 -3.31 16.50 -9.55
C ASN A 74 -4.64 17.24 -9.72
N ASP A 75 -5.57 16.66 -10.48
CA ASP A 75 -6.91 17.22 -10.69
C ASP A 75 -7.88 16.91 -9.54
N ILE A 76 -7.46 16.07 -8.59
CA ILE A 76 -8.22 15.72 -7.40
C ILE A 76 -7.50 16.34 -6.20
N PRO A 77 -7.82 17.60 -5.86
CA PRO A 77 -7.19 18.25 -4.70
C PRO A 77 -7.39 17.38 -3.47
N THR A 78 -6.32 17.16 -2.74
CA THR A 78 -6.30 16.38 -1.50
C THR A 78 -5.89 14.90 -1.57
N VAL A 79 -5.55 14.31 -2.72
CA VAL A 79 -4.86 13.03 -2.77
C VAL A 79 -3.36 13.25 -2.58
N ARG A 80 -2.89 13.20 -1.35
CA ARG A 80 -1.51 13.49 -0.98
C ARG A 80 -0.61 12.25 -1.04
N HIS A 81 -1.18 11.10 -0.72
CA HIS A 81 -0.45 9.83 -0.61
C HIS A 81 -1.10 8.73 -1.43
N ILE A 82 -0.28 7.94 -2.11
CA ILE A 82 -0.66 6.62 -2.57
C ILE A 82 -0.16 5.63 -1.52
N HIS A 83 -1.08 4.96 -0.85
CA HIS A 83 -0.77 4.03 0.24
C HIS A 83 -0.43 2.65 -0.27
N SER A 84 -1.13 2.17 -1.30
CA SER A 84 -0.85 0.87 -1.90
C SER A 84 -1.26 0.80 -3.36
N ILE A 85 -0.51 0.01 -4.12
CA ILE A 85 -0.87 -0.42 -5.46
C ILE A 85 -0.87 -1.95 -5.47
N HIS A 86 -1.96 -2.54 -5.89
CA HIS A 86 -2.11 -3.99 -5.87
C HIS A 86 -2.62 -4.52 -7.20
N LYS A 87 -2.04 -5.63 -7.68
CA LYS A 87 -2.53 -6.31 -8.88
C LYS A 87 -3.91 -6.90 -8.62
N TYR A 88 -4.88 -6.53 -9.45
CA TYR A 88 -6.25 -7.04 -9.37
C TYR A 88 -6.51 -8.14 -10.40
N THR A 89 -6.07 -7.92 -11.64
CA THR A 89 -6.05 -8.90 -12.72
C THR A 89 -4.73 -8.76 -13.49
N PRO A 90 -4.45 -9.57 -14.50
CA PRO A 90 -3.25 -9.39 -15.33
C PRO A 90 -3.09 -8.01 -15.96
N SER A 91 -4.21 -7.28 -16.18
CA SER A 91 -4.23 -5.96 -16.82
C SER A 91 -4.93 -4.87 -15.97
N GLU A 92 -5.18 -5.12 -14.70
CA GLU A 92 -5.83 -4.15 -13.82
C GLU A 92 -5.14 -4.09 -12.47
N ILE A 93 -5.11 -2.88 -11.90
CA ILE A 93 -4.57 -2.61 -10.56
C ILE A 93 -5.58 -1.88 -9.70
N LEU A 94 -5.47 -2.08 -8.40
CA LEU A 94 -6.14 -1.30 -7.36
C LEU A 94 -5.15 -0.31 -6.77
N ILE A 95 -5.54 0.96 -6.73
CA ILE A 95 -4.76 2.01 -6.07
C ILE A 95 -5.54 2.52 -4.88
N SER A 96 -4.94 2.44 -3.69
CA SER A 96 -5.50 3.02 -2.47
C SER A 96 -4.77 4.30 -2.11
N THR A 97 -5.52 5.37 -1.87
CA THR A 97 -5.00 6.67 -1.48
C THR A 97 -5.26 6.95 0.00
N GLY A 98 -4.48 7.83 0.59
CA GLY A 98 -4.55 8.14 2.01
C GLY A 98 -4.76 9.60 2.35
N ASP A 99 -4.79 9.85 3.65
CA ASP A 99 -4.96 11.13 4.33
C ASP A 99 -6.26 11.86 4.00
N ASN A 100 -6.21 13.00 3.31
CA ASN A 100 -7.36 13.87 3.12
C ASN A 100 -8.42 13.26 2.20
N SER A 101 -8.01 12.52 1.17
CA SER A 101 -8.91 11.84 0.25
C SER A 101 -8.57 10.37 0.12
N LYS A 102 -9.39 9.56 0.75
CA LYS A 102 -9.17 8.12 0.91
C LYS A 102 -10.06 7.35 -0.07
N TYR A 103 -9.44 6.98 -1.19
CA TYR A 103 -10.10 6.26 -2.28
C TYR A 103 -9.50 4.87 -2.47
N THR A 104 -10.27 3.98 -3.07
CA THR A 104 -9.75 2.78 -3.74
C THR A 104 -10.24 2.83 -5.17
N ASP A 105 -9.31 3.01 -6.08
CA ASP A 105 -9.56 3.23 -7.50
C ASP A 105 -9.08 2.02 -8.31
N LEU A 106 -9.90 1.59 -9.27
CA LEU A 106 -9.54 0.55 -10.24
C LEU A 106 -9.00 1.21 -11.50
N TRP A 107 -7.86 0.73 -11.95
CA TRP A 107 -7.17 1.21 -13.14
C TRP A 107 -6.90 0.06 -14.11
N THR A 108 -6.92 0.36 -15.40
CA THR A 108 -6.50 -0.55 -16.46
C THR A 108 -5.07 -0.23 -16.86
N VAL A 109 -4.27 -1.25 -17.08
CA VAL A 109 -2.90 -1.18 -17.62
C VAL A 109 -2.94 -1.68 -19.07
N ASP A 110 -2.68 -0.78 -20.01
CA ASP A 110 -2.67 -1.05 -21.45
C ASP A 110 -1.34 -0.62 -22.05
N GLY A 111 -0.45 -1.59 -22.28
CA GLY A 111 0.95 -1.27 -22.59
C GLY A 111 1.56 -0.46 -21.45
N THR A 112 2.07 0.74 -21.74
CA THR A 112 2.63 1.68 -20.77
C THR A 112 1.61 2.67 -20.23
N GLU A 113 0.37 2.62 -20.71
CA GLU A 113 -0.68 3.58 -20.34
C GLU A 113 -1.49 3.09 -19.14
N LEU A 114 -1.63 3.96 -18.13
CA LEU A 114 -2.55 3.78 -17.02
C LEU A 114 -3.83 4.57 -17.29
N ARG A 115 -4.97 3.88 -17.28
CA ARG A 115 -6.28 4.50 -17.46
C ARG A 115 -7.13 4.29 -16.23
N PHE A 116 -7.59 5.37 -15.63
CA PHE A 116 -8.60 5.32 -14.57
C PHE A 116 -9.87 4.67 -15.12
N LYS A 117 -10.32 3.62 -14.45
CA LYS A 117 -11.54 2.91 -14.85
C LYS A 117 -12.74 3.32 -14.01
N LYS A 118 -12.62 3.24 -12.70
CA LYS A 118 -13.68 3.65 -11.78
C LYS A 118 -13.18 3.73 -10.34
N ARG A 119 -13.86 4.56 -9.54
CA ARG A 119 -13.71 4.57 -8.09
C ARG A 119 -14.56 3.47 -7.48
N ILE A 120 -13.92 2.55 -6.74
CA ILE A 120 -14.61 1.44 -6.09
C ILE A 120 -15.11 1.88 -4.71
N LYS A 121 -14.25 2.51 -3.91
CA LYS A 121 -14.58 2.90 -2.54
C LYS A 121 -14.02 4.26 -2.18
N LYS A 122 -14.82 5.01 -1.41
CA LYS A 122 -14.40 6.17 -0.64
C LYS A 122 -14.59 5.82 0.83
N ARG A 123 -13.55 5.98 1.64
CA ARG A 123 -13.57 5.66 3.07
C ARG A 123 -12.96 6.80 3.87
N LEU A 124 -13.47 7.00 5.09
CA LEU A 124 -12.83 7.91 6.03
C LEU A 124 -11.47 7.38 6.50
N ALA A 125 -11.34 6.06 6.65
CA ALA A 125 -10.11 5.43 7.11
C ALA A 125 -9.04 5.30 6.03
N GLY A 126 -9.43 5.05 4.78
CA GLY A 126 -8.52 4.58 3.73
C GLY A 126 -8.02 3.16 3.99
N TYR A 127 -7.13 2.73 3.10
CA TYR A 127 -6.44 1.46 3.25
C TYR A 127 -4.95 1.67 3.06
N THR A 128 -4.15 1.10 3.95
CA THR A 128 -2.69 1.18 3.87
C THR A 128 -2.08 0.06 3.07
N GLY A 129 -2.69 -1.11 3.06
CA GLY A 129 -2.20 -2.28 2.33
C GLY A 129 -3.33 -3.15 1.82
N CYS A 130 -3.00 -4.01 0.88
CA CYS A 130 -3.88 -5.01 0.31
C CYS A 130 -3.15 -6.35 0.24
N ALA A 131 -3.83 -7.42 0.62
CA ALA A 131 -3.36 -8.79 0.45
C ALA A 131 -4.40 -9.60 -0.32
N GLU A 132 -3.95 -10.42 -1.27
CA GLU A 132 -4.80 -11.39 -1.95
C GLU A 132 -4.56 -12.78 -1.40
N VAL A 133 -5.62 -13.43 -0.94
CA VAL A 133 -5.61 -14.82 -0.50
C VAL A 133 -6.82 -15.52 -1.10
N ASN A 134 -6.60 -16.61 -1.83
CA ASN A 134 -7.64 -17.42 -2.50
C ASN A 134 -8.60 -16.54 -3.34
N ASN A 135 -8.07 -15.67 -4.21
CA ASN A 135 -8.83 -14.75 -5.06
C ASN A 135 -9.74 -13.78 -4.29
N THR A 136 -9.49 -13.59 -3.00
CA THR A 136 -10.17 -12.60 -2.17
C THR A 136 -9.18 -11.51 -1.76
N HIS A 137 -9.54 -10.26 -2.05
CA HIS A 137 -8.75 -9.11 -1.68
C HIS A 137 -9.18 -8.61 -0.30
N TYR A 138 -8.20 -8.50 0.60
CA TYR A 138 -8.33 -7.99 1.94
C TYR A 138 -7.56 -6.68 2.06
N PHE A 139 -8.11 -5.71 2.75
CA PHE A 139 -7.53 -4.39 2.95
C PHE A 139 -7.38 -4.09 4.42
N GLY A 140 -6.19 -3.64 4.82
CA GLY A 140 -5.92 -3.13 6.16
C GLY A 140 -6.26 -1.64 6.27
N THR A 141 -6.98 -1.24 7.32
CA THR A 141 -7.44 0.15 7.48
C THR A 141 -6.42 1.05 8.17
N ASP A 142 -6.52 2.34 7.88
CA ASP A 142 -5.65 3.41 8.34
C ASP A 142 -6.42 4.40 9.24
N PHE A 143 -6.80 3.94 10.42
CA PHE A 143 -7.37 4.79 11.46
C PHE A 143 -6.41 4.97 12.63
N SER A 144 -6.05 6.20 12.92
CA SER A 144 -5.32 6.52 14.14
C SER A 144 -6.28 6.73 15.31
N GLY A 145 -6.11 5.95 16.37
CA GLY A 145 -6.89 6.07 17.60
C GLY A 145 -8.37 5.67 17.50
N ARG A 146 -8.78 5.05 16.40
CA ARG A 146 -10.14 4.54 16.15
C ARG A 146 -10.12 3.04 15.89
N PRO A 147 -11.28 2.36 15.92
CA PRO A 147 -11.37 0.95 15.56
C PRO A 147 -10.85 0.67 14.16
N ASN A 148 -9.83 -0.20 14.06
CA ASN A 148 -9.30 -0.69 12.81
C ASN A 148 -9.79 -2.11 12.53
N TYR A 149 -9.81 -2.46 11.26
CA TYR A 149 -10.31 -3.73 10.77
C TYR A 149 -9.65 -4.12 9.44
N ILE A 150 -9.72 -5.40 9.12
CA ILE A 150 -9.51 -5.90 7.77
C ILE A 150 -10.86 -5.83 7.05
N GLU A 151 -10.90 -5.35 5.81
CA GLU A 151 -12.13 -5.32 5.00
C GLU A 151 -11.92 -5.99 3.65
N THR A 152 -12.88 -6.80 3.22
CA THR A 152 -12.87 -7.37 1.87
C THR A 152 -13.46 -6.39 0.85
N LEU A 153 -13.21 -6.60 -0.46
CA LEU A 153 -13.87 -5.82 -1.52
C LEU A 153 -15.40 -5.88 -1.43
N LYS A 154 -15.96 -6.99 -0.94
CA LYS A 154 -17.40 -7.17 -0.72
C LYS A 154 -17.92 -6.41 0.52
N GLY A 155 -17.06 -5.79 1.30
CA GLY A 155 -17.42 -4.98 2.46
C GLY A 155 -17.52 -5.74 3.77
N ARG A 156 -17.14 -7.03 3.83
CA ARG A 156 -17.07 -7.79 5.08
C ARG A 156 -15.90 -7.29 5.92
N ARG A 157 -16.10 -7.13 7.24
CA ARG A 157 -15.15 -6.51 8.17
C ARG A 157 -14.81 -7.43 9.31
N TYR A 158 -13.52 -7.45 9.66
CA TYR A 158 -12.96 -8.22 10.77
C TYR A 158 -12.14 -7.26 11.63
N PHE A 159 -12.67 -6.90 12.80
CA PHE A 159 -12.02 -5.95 13.71
C PHE A 159 -10.79 -6.59 14.37
N PHE A 160 -9.73 -5.80 14.48
CA PHE A 160 -8.53 -6.24 15.19
C PHE A 160 -8.81 -6.52 16.67
N PRO A 161 -8.07 -7.46 17.28
CA PRO A 161 -8.13 -7.72 18.72
C PRO A 161 -7.79 -6.46 19.55
N SER A 162 -8.13 -6.48 20.84
CA SER A 162 -8.00 -5.32 21.73
C SER A 162 -6.62 -4.67 21.72
N LYS A 163 -5.55 -5.46 21.59
CA LYS A 163 -4.16 -4.95 21.51
C LYS A 163 -3.92 -4.07 20.30
N ALA A 164 -4.46 -4.41 19.14
CA ALA A 164 -4.29 -3.66 17.89
C ALA A 164 -5.53 -2.86 17.45
N TYR A 165 -6.59 -2.87 18.24
CA TYR A 165 -7.90 -2.31 17.87
C TYR A 165 -7.88 -0.84 17.44
N LYS A 166 -7.02 -0.02 18.07
CA LYS A 166 -6.86 1.41 17.77
C LYS A 166 -5.59 1.76 17.01
N MET A 167 -4.85 0.75 16.56
CA MET A 167 -3.60 0.89 15.83
C MET A 167 -3.88 0.81 14.33
N TYR A 168 -3.37 1.75 13.54
CA TYR A 168 -3.50 1.65 12.09
C TYR A 168 -2.62 0.53 11.52
N VAL A 169 -3.00 -0.02 10.38
CA VAL A 169 -2.20 -1.02 9.70
C VAL A 169 -1.05 -0.31 8.98
N SER A 170 0.19 -0.57 9.37
CA SER A 170 1.38 -0.02 8.71
C SER A 170 1.87 -0.92 7.57
N ASN A 171 1.83 -2.24 7.77
CA ASN A 171 2.18 -3.23 6.75
C ASN A 171 1.14 -4.34 6.72
N PHE A 172 0.88 -4.88 5.53
CA PHE A 172 -0.18 -5.87 5.33
C PHE A 172 0.18 -6.81 4.18
N PHE A 173 0.38 -8.09 4.46
CA PHE A 173 0.89 -9.05 3.47
C PHE A 173 0.40 -10.48 3.71
N PRO A 174 0.23 -11.30 2.65
CA PRO A 174 -0.09 -12.70 2.79
C PRO A 174 1.12 -13.48 3.30
N LEU A 175 0.93 -14.31 4.33
CA LEU A 175 1.93 -15.29 4.78
C LEU A 175 1.83 -16.60 3.99
N SER A 176 0.62 -16.93 3.54
CA SER A 176 0.32 -18.15 2.79
C SER A 176 -1.02 -18.01 2.08
N ASN A 177 -1.49 -19.10 1.47
CA ASN A 177 -2.85 -19.18 0.92
C ASN A 177 -3.96 -19.22 1.98
N ARG A 178 -3.65 -19.07 3.28
CA ARG A 178 -4.61 -19.09 4.38
C ARG A 178 -4.46 -17.91 5.34
N TYR A 179 -3.24 -17.43 5.54
CA TYR A 179 -2.96 -16.46 6.59
C TYR A 179 -2.50 -15.12 6.03
N ILE A 180 -2.96 -14.05 6.66
CA ILE A 180 -2.51 -12.69 6.43
C ILE A 180 -1.85 -12.17 7.69
N ALA A 181 -0.65 -11.58 7.54
CA ALA A 181 -0.01 -10.83 8.60
C ALA A 181 -0.27 -9.34 8.43
N SER A 182 -0.36 -8.66 9.56
CA SER A 182 -0.36 -7.20 9.62
C SER A 182 0.55 -6.72 10.74
N ILE A 183 1.31 -5.66 10.43
CA ILE A 183 1.94 -4.84 11.45
C ILE A 183 0.99 -3.68 11.71
N ASN A 184 0.63 -3.52 12.97
CA ASN A 184 -0.26 -2.48 13.43
C ASN A 184 0.55 -1.51 14.28
N THR A 185 0.47 -0.22 13.97
CA THR A 185 1.29 0.82 14.60
C THR A 185 0.42 1.86 15.28
N GLU A 186 0.80 2.25 16.48
CA GLU A 186 0.21 3.36 17.20
C GLU A 186 1.00 4.64 16.90
N LEU A 187 0.32 5.77 16.79
CA LEU A 187 1.03 7.04 16.65
C LEU A 187 1.97 7.29 17.82
N PRO A 188 3.17 7.88 17.61
CA PRO A 188 4.11 8.18 18.70
C PRO A 188 3.50 8.97 19.85
N VAL A 189 2.59 9.90 19.54
CA VAL A 189 1.85 10.69 20.55
C VAL A 189 0.91 9.86 21.44
N LEU A 190 0.59 8.62 21.04
CA LEU A 190 -0.26 7.67 21.75
C LEU A 190 0.54 6.52 22.40
N GLY A 191 1.86 6.52 22.26
CA GLY A 191 2.74 5.50 22.85
C GLY A 191 3.69 4.85 21.86
N GLY A 192 3.43 4.93 20.54
CA GLY A 192 4.33 4.44 19.50
C GLY A 192 4.53 2.92 19.46
N ARG A 193 3.61 2.15 20.05
CA ARG A 193 3.72 0.69 20.10
C ARG A 193 3.43 0.05 18.75
N GLU A 194 3.99 -1.12 18.56
CA GLU A 194 3.73 -1.96 17.41
C GLU A 194 3.17 -3.32 17.83
N ALA A 195 2.29 -3.88 17.00
CA ALA A 195 1.73 -5.20 17.21
C ALA A 195 1.73 -6.01 15.90
N LEU A 196 2.13 -7.27 15.99
CA LEU A 196 1.95 -8.24 14.92
C LEU A 196 0.61 -8.94 15.12
N SER A 197 -0.23 -8.94 14.09
CA SER A 197 -1.49 -9.68 14.07
C SER A 197 -1.49 -10.68 12.93
N ILE A 198 -2.05 -11.87 13.15
CA ILE A 198 -2.23 -12.90 12.12
C ILE A 198 -3.72 -13.22 12.02
N PHE A 199 -4.25 -13.09 10.81
CA PHE A 199 -5.64 -13.38 10.47
C PHE A 199 -5.74 -14.67 9.67
N ASP A 200 -6.61 -15.58 10.09
CA ASP A 200 -6.95 -16.80 9.37
C ASP A 200 -8.13 -16.52 8.45
N THR A 201 -7.91 -16.59 7.14
CA THR A 201 -8.93 -16.29 6.13
C THR A 201 -9.99 -17.39 5.97
N VAL A 202 -9.71 -18.61 6.45
CA VAL A 202 -10.65 -19.74 6.41
C VAL A 202 -11.59 -19.70 7.61
N GLU A 203 -11.01 -19.55 8.81
CA GLU A 203 -11.79 -19.41 10.05
C GLU A 203 -12.34 -17.99 10.27
N GLU A 204 -11.91 -17.06 9.44
CA GLU A 204 -12.30 -15.63 9.44
C GLU A 204 -12.12 -14.95 10.81
N GLN A 205 -11.01 -15.26 11.47
CA GLN A 205 -10.69 -14.74 12.79
C GLN A 205 -9.19 -14.44 12.95
N PHE A 206 -8.87 -13.57 13.90
CA PHE A 206 -7.48 -13.38 14.31
C PHE A 206 -7.06 -14.52 15.23
N ILE A 207 -5.94 -15.18 14.88
CA ILE A 207 -5.37 -16.30 15.66
C ILE A 207 -4.17 -15.85 16.51
N TYR A 208 -3.63 -14.67 16.23
CA TYR A 208 -2.49 -14.08 16.94
C TYR A 208 -2.59 -12.57 16.95
N CYS A 209 -2.21 -11.94 18.08
CA CYS A 209 -2.04 -10.51 18.18
C CYS A 209 -1.19 -10.18 19.41
N GLU A 210 0.08 -9.81 19.20
CA GLU A 210 1.01 -9.47 20.28
C GLU A 210 1.80 -8.20 19.97
N TYR A 211 2.15 -7.45 21.02
CA TYR A 211 3.10 -6.35 20.91
C TYR A 211 4.51 -6.88 20.69
N PHE A 212 5.29 -6.15 19.94
CA PHE A 212 6.72 -6.38 19.81
C PHE A 212 7.45 -5.04 19.88
N GLU A 213 8.72 -5.08 20.25
CA GLU A 213 9.60 -3.93 20.22
C GLU A 213 10.19 -3.79 18.82
N SER A 214 10.13 -2.59 18.25
CA SER A 214 10.82 -2.30 16.99
C SER A 214 12.32 -2.49 17.19
N ILE A 215 12.96 -3.21 16.26
CA ILE A 215 14.41 -3.46 16.27
C ILE A 215 15.22 -2.20 15.93
N ASP A 216 14.56 -1.09 15.59
CA ASP A 216 15.19 0.16 15.14
C ASP A 216 15.84 1.00 16.25
N ASN A 217 16.04 0.44 17.44
CA ASN A 217 16.73 1.08 18.56
C ASN A 217 18.14 0.51 18.84
N VAL A 218 18.80 -0.04 17.81
CA VAL A 218 20.23 -0.45 17.93
C VAL A 218 21.11 0.36 16.98
#